data_ab366e27a5417d462c0307f35a90e017
#
_entry.id   ab366e27a5417d462c0307f35a90e017
#
_cell.length_a   1.000
_cell.length_b   1.000
_cell.length_c   1.000
_cell.angle_alpha   90.00
_cell.angle_beta   90.00
_cell.angle_gamma   90.00
#
_symmetry.space_group_name_H-M   'P 1'
#
loop_
_entity.id
_entity.type
_entity.pdbx_description
1 polymer ?
#
loop_
_entity_poly.entity_id
_entity_poly.type
_entity_poly.pdbx_seq_one_letter_code
_entity_poly.pdbx_strand_id
1 'polypeptide(L)'
;MNVTEAFIDTHPSFTTKEFADALHEETPGIGRSTIYSILKTKCDSGEISRVSKGHFVSSSRKAYSYELTDTARDVVALIQEYYPLVDFQVWELYQMNEFVNHLLAKNTIFIEVENILDESVFNLLFDRYPHVLHNPDTEEYYKYAGDETIVVRKLISETPSPFGQYRQASLEKLLVDLFGRGI
;
A
#
# COMPACT_ATOMS: atom_id res chain seq x y z
N MET A 1 23.65 -7.19 -9.05
CA MET A 1 22.99 -5.97 -8.52
C MET A 1 23.74 -4.79 -9.09
N ASN A 2 23.07 -3.87 -9.75
CA ASN A 2 23.72 -2.71 -10.38
C ASN A 2 24.16 -1.73 -9.28
N VAL A 3 25.38 -1.16 -9.34
CA VAL A 3 25.91 -0.18 -8.37
C VAL A 3 24.93 0.95 -8.09
N THR A 4 24.30 1.45 -9.14
CA THR A 4 23.29 2.50 -9.05
C THR A 4 22.13 2.10 -8.13
N GLU A 5 21.63 0.89 -8.24
CA GLU A 5 20.53 0.36 -7.42
C GLU A 5 20.99 0.15 -5.97
N ALA A 6 22.16 -0.49 -5.79
CA ALA A 6 22.73 -0.69 -4.46
C ALA A 6 23.00 0.63 -3.73
N PHE A 7 23.47 1.67 -4.44
CA PHE A 7 23.69 2.99 -3.86
C PHE A 7 22.36 3.63 -3.43
N ILE A 8 21.35 3.63 -4.32
CA ILE A 8 20.03 4.22 -4.04
C ILE A 8 19.37 3.52 -2.86
N ASP A 9 19.46 2.20 -2.75
CA ASP A 9 18.88 1.40 -1.66
C ASP A 9 19.53 1.68 -0.31
N THR A 10 20.83 2.01 -0.30
CA THR A 10 21.58 2.25 0.94
C THR A 10 21.63 3.72 1.36
N HIS A 11 21.25 4.65 0.47
CA HIS A 11 21.31 6.10 0.72
C HIS A 11 19.90 6.73 0.62
N PRO A 12 19.16 6.89 1.73
CA PRO A 12 17.83 7.51 1.74
C PRO A 12 17.82 8.93 1.18
N SER A 13 18.92 9.67 1.34
CA SER A 13 19.15 10.98 0.73
C SER A 13 20.60 11.11 0.31
N PHE A 14 20.86 11.76 -0.80
CA PHE A 14 22.21 11.93 -1.33
C PHE A 14 22.34 13.15 -2.24
N THR A 15 23.57 13.57 -2.45
CA THR A 15 23.92 14.63 -3.40
C THR A 15 24.39 14.06 -4.73
N THR A 16 24.33 14.89 -5.78
CA THR A 16 24.94 14.54 -7.08
C THR A 16 26.41 14.14 -6.94
N LYS A 17 27.13 14.76 -5.98
CA LYS A 17 28.55 14.49 -5.76
C LYS A 17 28.75 13.08 -5.17
N GLU A 18 28.06 12.75 -4.10
CA GLU A 18 28.13 11.42 -3.46
C GLU A 18 27.78 10.30 -4.44
N PHE A 19 26.72 10.51 -5.23
CA PHE A 19 26.37 9.57 -6.28
C PHE A 19 27.43 9.43 -7.38
N ALA A 20 28.04 10.54 -7.79
CA ALA A 20 29.11 10.53 -8.77
C ALA A 20 30.37 9.85 -8.23
N ASP A 21 30.75 10.10 -6.98
CA ASP A 21 31.91 9.50 -6.33
C ASP A 21 31.74 7.97 -6.26
N ALA A 22 30.59 7.47 -5.87
CA ALA A 22 30.28 6.04 -5.85
C ALA A 22 30.35 5.38 -7.25
N LEU A 23 29.85 6.07 -8.28
CA LEU A 23 29.96 5.54 -9.65
C LEU A 23 31.37 5.58 -10.20
N HIS A 24 32.20 6.58 -9.80
CA HIS A 24 33.61 6.65 -10.21
C HIS A 24 34.45 5.55 -9.59
N GLU A 25 34.14 5.08 -8.38
CA GLU A 25 34.82 3.96 -7.73
C GLU A 25 34.72 2.67 -8.56
N GLU A 26 33.54 2.40 -9.14
CA GLU A 26 33.32 1.20 -9.94
C GLU A 26 33.63 1.38 -11.44
N THR A 27 33.37 2.57 -11.97
CA THR A 27 33.59 2.88 -13.38
C THR A 27 34.46 4.12 -13.49
N PRO A 28 35.82 3.97 -13.37
CA PRO A 28 36.73 5.08 -13.56
C PRO A 28 36.57 5.71 -14.94
N GLY A 29 36.28 7.01 -14.98
CA GLY A 29 36.13 7.75 -16.23
C GLY A 29 34.69 7.93 -16.73
N ILE A 30 33.66 7.52 -15.97
CA ILE A 30 32.28 7.84 -16.29
C ILE A 30 32.09 9.35 -16.42
N GLY A 31 31.51 9.79 -17.55
CA GLY A 31 31.33 11.22 -17.83
C GLY A 31 30.20 11.86 -17.01
N ARG A 32 30.31 13.15 -16.69
CA ARG A 32 29.26 13.88 -15.99
C ARG A 32 27.90 13.82 -16.69
N SER A 33 27.86 13.86 -18.03
CA SER A 33 26.62 13.76 -18.80
C SER A 33 25.90 12.44 -18.56
N THR A 34 26.66 11.34 -18.46
CA THR A 34 26.12 10.00 -18.17
C THR A 34 25.52 9.94 -16.76
N ILE A 35 26.20 10.49 -15.77
CA ILE A 35 25.71 10.58 -14.38
C ILE A 35 24.39 11.34 -14.33
N TYR A 36 24.30 12.50 -14.99
CA TYR A 36 23.05 13.27 -15.05
C TYR A 36 21.94 12.55 -15.83
N SER A 37 22.29 11.79 -16.87
CA SER A 37 21.32 10.97 -17.60
C SER A 37 20.75 9.86 -16.71
N ILE A 38 21.61 9.19 -15.94
CA ILE A 38 21.17 8.15 -14.98
C ILE A 38 20.23 8.77 -13.94
N LEU A 39 20.62 9.87 -13.30
CA LEU A 39 19.80 10.56 -12.31
C LEU A 39 18.45 10.99 -12.88
N LYS A 40 18.44 11.50 -14.13
CA LYS A 40 17.21 11.85 -14.82
C LYS A 40 16.31 10.63 -15.04
N THR A 41 16.86 9.54 -15.58
CA THR A 41 16.11 8.30 -15.80
C THR A 41 15.52 7.76 -14.49
N LYS A 42 16.30 7.80 -13.39
CA LYS A 42 15.84 7.37 -12.06
C LYS A 42 14.78 8.30 -11.46
N CYS A 43 14.81 9.60 -11.77
CA CYS A 43 13.73 10.52 -11.43
C CYS A 43 12.48 10.25 -12.26
N ASP A 44 12.63 10.02 -13.57
CA ASP A 44 11.52 9.78 -14.49
C ASP A 44 10.81 8.43 -14.17
N SER A 45 11.57 7.43 -13.67
CA SER A 45 11.01 6.16 -13.17
C SER A 45 10.42 6.24 -11.75
N GLY A 46 10.59 7.37 -11.05
CA GLY A 46 10.12 7.55 -9.68
C GLY A 46 10.93 6.83 -8.61
N GLU A 47 12.09 6.25 -8.94
CA GLU A 47 13.00 5.61 -7.99
C GLU A 47 13.71 6.61 -7.07
N ILE A 48 13.92 7.83 -7.54
CA ILE A 48 14.42 8.96 -6.74
C ILE A 48 13.60 10.21 -7.03
N SER A 49 13.53 11.12 -6.06
CA SER A 49 12.91 12.44 -6.22
C SER A 49 13.93 13.54 -5.97
N ARG A 50 13.91 14.56 -6.83
CA ARG A 50 14.77 15.73 -6.66
C ARG A 50 14.13 16.72 -5.70
N VAL A 51 14.72 16.94 -4.52
CA VAL A 51 14.22 17.87 -3.50
C VAL A 51 14.78 19.28 -3.65
N SER A 52 16.02 19.40 -4.16
CA SER A 52 16.62 20.70 -4.48
C SER A 52 17.73 20.54 -5.53
N LYS A 53 18.42 21.65 -5.89
CA LYS A 53 19.51 21.61 -6.86
C LYS A 53 20.64 20.70 -6.37
N GLY A 54 20.82 19.55 -7.03
CA GLY A 54 21.86 18.58 -6.72
C GLY A 54 21.59 17.71 -5.49
N HIS A 55 20.38 17.73 -4.92
CA HIS A 55 19.98 16.88 -3.81
C HIS A 55 18.79 16.02 -4.21
N PHE A 56 18.89 14.75 -3.88
CA PHE A 56 17.92 13.72 -4.20
C PHE A 56 17.57 12.93 -2.94
N VAL A 57 16.35 12.43 -2.90
CA VAL A 57 15.91 11.43 -1.92
C VAL A 57 15.59 10.15 -2.68
N SER A 58 16.04 9.04 -2.15
CA SER A 58 15.64 7.73 -2.62
C SER A 58 14.15 7.59 -2.36
N SER A 59 13.39 7.40 -3.43
CA SER A 59 12.04 6.85 -3.32
C SER A 59 12.20 5.34 -3.21
N SER A 60 13.09 4.84 -2.33
CA SER A 60 13.10 3.42 -2.03
C SER A 60 11.74 3.11 -1.41
N ARG A 61 10.77 2.94 -2.28
CA ARG A 61 9.57 2.21 -1.97
C ARG A 61 10.05 0.78 -1.72
N LYS A 62 10.52 0.48 -0.51
CA LYS A 62 10.19 -0.83 0.01
C LYS A 62 8.69 -0.91 -0.20
N ALA A 63 8.29 -1.70 -1.18
CA ALA A 63 6.88 -1.92 -1.41
C ALA A 63 6.31 -2.22 -0.02
N TYR A 64 5.46 -1.32 0.49
CA TYR A 64 4.82 -1.54 1.76
C TYR A 64 4.13 -2.90 1.65
N SER A 65 4.58 -3.86 2.39
CA SER A 65 4.01 -5.20 2.44
C SER A 65 3.55 -5.44 3.87
N TYR A 66 2.31 -5.73 4.03
CA TYR A 66 1.71 -6.11 5.29
C TYR A 66 1.19 -7.55 5.18
N GLU A 67 1.46 -8.35 6.20
CA GLU A 67 0.87 -9.68 6.31
C GLU A 67 -0.52 -9.54 6.94
N LEU A 68 -1.54 -9.92 6.19
CA LEU A 68 -2.91 -9.94 6.69
C LEU A 68 -3.04 -10.83 7.91
N THR A 69 -3.93 -10.47 8.84
CA THR A 69 -4.34 -11.34 9.94
C THR A 69 -4.94 -12.65 9.42
N ASP A 70 -5.03 -13.66 10.28
CA ASP A 70 -5.63 -14.94 9.91
C ASP A 70 -7.06 -14.77 9.45
N THR A 71 -7.86 -13.98 10.16
CA THR A 71 -9.25 -13.68 9.79
C THR A 71 -9.34 -13.00 8.42
N ALA A 72 -8.48 -12.02 8.14
CA ALA A 72 -8.48 -11.37 6.83
C ALA A 72 -8.08 -12.32 5.70
N ARG A 73 -7.14 -13.23 5.94
CA ARG A 73 -6.79 -14.29 4.98
C ARG A 73 -7.95 -15.25 4.72
N ASP A 74 -8.67 -15.66 5.76
CA ASP A 74 -9.84 -16.53 5.63
C ASP A 74 -10.97 -15.85 4.85
N VAL A 75 -11.21 -14.56 5.10
CA VAL A 75 -12.17 -13.74 4.35
C VAL A 75 -11.80 -13.67 2.86
N VAL A 76 -10.52 -13.39 2.57
CA VAL A 76 -10.02 -13.35 1.18
C VAL A 76 -10.20 -14.70 0.49
N ALA A 77 -9.80 -15.80 1.15
CA ALA A 77 -9.93 -17.14 0.60
C ALA A 77 -11.41 -17.49 0.31
N LEU A 78 -12.31 -17.13 1.22
CA LEU A 78 -13.73 -17.34 1.07
C LEU A 78 -14.32 -16.56 -0.13
N ILE A 79 -13.94 -15.30 -0.30
CA ILE A 79 -14.39 -14.49 -1.44
C ILE A 79 -13.88 -15.10 -2.75
N GLN A 80 -12.62 -15.51 -2.79
CA GLN A 80 -12.02 -16.11 -3.98
C GLN A 80 -12.66 -17.47 -4.34
N GLU A 81 -13.08 -18.24 -3.35
CA GLU A 81 -13.78 -19.51 -3.56
C GLU A 81 -15.15 -19.32 -4.19
N TYR A 82 -15.95 -18.38 -3.69
CA TYR A 82 -17.32 -18.15 -4.15
C TYR A 82 -17.43 -17.21 -5.35
N TYR A 83 -16.50 -16.27 -5.46
CA TYR A 83 -16.45 -15.24 -6.51
C TYR A 83 -15.04 -15.14 -7.14
N PRO A 84 -14.55 -16.17 -7.85
CA PRO A 84 -13.17 -16.25 -8.32
C PRO A 84 -12.78 -15.17 -9.34
N LEU A 85 -13.75 -14.49 -9.95
CA LEU A 85 -13.54 -13.45 -10.95
C LEU A 85 -13.81 -12.03 -10.41
N VAL A 86 -14.21 -11.90 -9.14
CA VAL A 86 -14.51 -10.59 -8.57
C VAL A 86 -13.24 -9.76 -8.40
N ASP A 87 -13.34 -8.50 -8.79
CA ASP A 87 -12.28 -7.53 -8.51
C ASP A 87 -12.50 -6.91 -7.12
N PHE A 88 -11.58 -7.15 -6.21
CA PHE A 88 -11.63 -6.61 -4.86
C PHE A 88 -10.24 -6.34 -4.29
N GLN A 89 -10.19 -5.49 -3.30
CA GLN A 89 -9.01 -5.26 -2.50
C GLN A 89 -9.31 -5.38 -1.01
N VAL A 90 -8.29 -5.69 -0.23
CA VAL A 90 -8.37 -5.84 1.21
C VAL A 90 -7.31 -4.96 1.90
N TRP A 91 -7.68 -4.41 3.04
CA TRP A 91 -6.76 -3.77 3.95
C TRP A 91 -7.33 -3.79 5.38
N GLU A 92 -6.48 -3.55 6.38
CA GLU A 92 -6.84 -3.65 7.79
C GLU A 92 -6.36 -2.42 8.56
N LEU A 93 -7.12 -2.01 9.59
CA LEU A 93 -6.69 -0.93 10.49
C LEU A 93 -5.37 -1.24 11.18
N TYR A 94 -5.08 -2.50 11.49
CA TYR A 94 -3.82 -2.90 12.12
C TYR A 94 -2.58 -2.56 11.28
N GLN A 95 -2.71 -2.36 9.97
CA GLN A 95 -1.64 -1.85 9.13
C GLN A 95 -1.14 -0.46 9.59
N MET A 96 -1.99 0.30 10.27
CA MET A 96 -1.63 1.61 10.80
C MET A 96 -0.78 1.54 12.07
N ASN A 97 -0.70 0.40 12.75
CA ASN A 97 0.09 0.24 13.97
C ASN A 97 1.58 0.54 13.78
N GLU A 98 2.11 0.41 12.57
CA GLU A 98 3.49 0.77 12.23
C GLU A 98 3.72 2.30 12.21
N PHE A 99 2.65 3.08 12.09
CA PHE A 99 2.71 4.54 11.88
C PHE A 99 2.16 5.34 13.08
N VAL A 100 1.55 4.68 14.06
CA VAL A 100 0.97 5.33 15.25
C VAL A 100 1.74 4.94 16.52
N ASN A 101 1.78 5.86 17.48
CA ASN A 101 2.50 5.64 18.73
C ASN A 101 1.79 4.68 19.71
N HIS A 102 0.52 4.38 19.46
CA HIS A 102 -0.27 3.48 20.28
C HIS A 102 -0.89 2.40 19.41
N LEU A 103 -0.80 1.15 19.85
CA LEU A 103 -1.44 0.04 19.16
C LEU A 103 -2.97 0.22 19.18
N LEU A 104 -3.60 0.03 18.04
CA LEU A 104 -5.04 0.00 17.93
C LEU A 104 -5.58 -1.23 18.66
N ALA A 105 -6.56 -1.03 19.54
CA ALA A 105 -7.14 -2.11 20.33
C ALA A 105 -8.10 -3.00 19.52
N LYS A 106 -8.67 -2.45 18.46
CA LYS A 106 -9.65 -3.12 17.59
C LYS A 106 -9.16 -3.13 16.16
N ASN A 107 -9.41 -4.23 15.47
CA ASN A 107 -9.15 -4.35 14.05
C ASN A 107 -10.41 -4.14 13.23
N THR A 108 -10.27 -3.55 12.06
CA THR A 108 -11.30 -3.53 11.03
C THR A 108 -10.69 -3.97 9.72
N ILE A 109 -11.29 -4.98 9.12
CA ILE A 109 -10.95 -5.52 7.81
C ILE A 109 -11.85 -4.85 6.79
N PHE A 110 -11.27 -4.06 5.90
CA PHE A 110 -12.00 -3.41 4.82
C PHE A 110 -11.88 -4.24 3.55
N ILE A 111 -13.02 -4.61 3.00
CA ILE A 111 -13.17 -5.30 1.72
C ILE A 111 -13.84 -4.34 0.75
N GLU A 112 -13.09 -3.85 -0.21
CA GLU A 112 -13.61 -2.99 -1.27
C GLU A 112 -13.82 -3.80 -2.52
N VAL A 113 -15.08 -3.89 -2.95
CA VAL A 113 -15.52 -4.77 -4.03
C VAL A 113 -16.07 -3.94 -5.18
N GLU A 114 -15.86 -4.40 -6.40
CA GLU A 114 -16.49 -3.80 -7.58
C GLU A 114 -18.02 -3.65 -7.40
N ASN A 115 -18.56 -2.54 -7.91
CA ASN A 115 -19.89 -2.01 -7.58
C ASN A 115 -21.09 -2.95 -7.75
N ILE A 116 -20.95 -4.05 -8.50
CA ILE A 116 -22.09 -4.96 -8.78
C ILE A 116 -22.16 -6.09 -7.74
N LEU A 117 -21.05 -6.45 -7.11
CA LEU A 117 -20.93 -7.63 -6.26
C LEU A 117 -20.77 -7.30 -4.77
N ASP A 118 -20.71 -6.03 -4.38
CA ASP A 118 -20.51 -5.63 -2.99
C ASP A 118 -21.60 -6.17 -2.05
N GLU A 119 -22.88 -6.13 -2.46
CA GLU A 119 -24.00 -6.70 -1.68
C GLU A 119 -23.91 -8.23 -1.60
N SER A 120 -23.51 -8.91 -2.68
CA SER A 120 -23.37 -10.37 -2.69
C SER A 120 -22.24 -10.84 -1.78
N VAL A 121 -21.12 -10.14 -1.79
CA VAL A 121 -19.99 -10.40 -0.90
C VAL A 121 -20.37 -10.09 0.55
N PHE A 122 -21.08 -8.99 0.80
CA PHE A 122 -21.60 -8.70 2.13
C PHE A 122 -22.46 -9.85 2.68
N ASN A 123 -23.44 -10.33 1.93
CA ASN A 123 -24.32 -11.41 2.35
C ASN A 123 -23.55 -12.71 2.64
N LEU A 124 -22.55 -13.05 1.78
CA LEU A 124 -21.68 -14.21 2.01
C LEU A 124 -20.95 -14.13 3.35
N LEU A 125 -20.42 -12.95 3.69
CA LEU A 125 -19.65 -12.75 4.92
C LEU A 125 -20.56 -12.61 6.15
N PHE A 126 -21.71 -11.96 6.02
CA PHE A 126 -22.68 -11.77 7.09
C PHE A 126 -23.20 -13.09 7.67
N ASP A 127 -23.34 -14.13 6.85
CA ASP A 127 -23.75 -15.46 7.29
C ASP A 127 -22.68 -16.21 8.12
N ARG A 128 -21.43 -15.72 8.10
CA ARG A 128 -20.28 -16.45 8.67
C ARG A 128 -19.53 -15.70 9.77
N TYR A 129 -19.62 -14.38 9.80
CA TYR A 129 -18.89 -13.55 10.76
C TYR A 129 -19.87 -12.69 11.59
N PRO A 130 -19.59 -12.47 12.88
CA PRO A 130 -20.53 -11.83 13.80
C PRO A 130 -20.70 -10.31 13.56
N HIS A 131 -19.65 -9.65 13.05
CA HIS A 131 -19.64 -8.20 12.87
C HIS A 131 -19.26 -7.85 11.44
N VAL A 132 -20.25 -7.85 10.56
CA VAL A 132 -20.09 -7.45 9.15
C VAL A 132 -21.01 -6.27 8.86
N LEU A 133 -20.46 -5.21 8.29
CA LEU A 133 -21.18 -3.99 7.94
C LEU A 133 -21.09 -3.74 6.44
N HIS A 134 -22.17 -3.24 5.84
CA HIS A 134 -22.24 -2.92 4.41
C HIS A 134 -22.35 -1.43 4.19
N ASN A 135 -21.33 -0.82 3.60
CA ASN A 135 -21.27 0.62 3.34
C ASN A 135 -21.69 1.50 4.55
N PRO A 136 -21.23 1.20 5.80
CA PRO A 136 -21.69 1.93 6.96
C PRO A 136 -21.26 3.40 6.89
N ASP A 137 -22.12 4.28 7.39
CA ASP A 137 -21.70 5.61 7.75
C ASP A 137 -20.93 5.60 9.08
N THR A 138 -20.40 6.76 9.48
CA THR A 138 -19.60 6.88 10.70
C THR A 138 -20.38 6.52 11.96
N GLU A 139 -21.66 6.89 12.05
CA GLU A 139 -22.52 6.60 13.20
C GLU A 139 -22.81 5.09 13.29
N GLU A 140 -23.18 4.48 12.19
CA GLU A 140 -23.42 3.04 12.09
C GLU A 140 -22.16 2.24 12.45
N TYR A 141 -21.00 2.66 11.92
CA TYR A 141 -19.76 2.01 12.23
C TYR A 141 -19.47 2.03 13.74
N TYR A 142 -19.48 3.18 14.40
CA TYR A 142 -19.19 3.26 15.83
C TYR A 142 -20.23 2.54 16.70
N LYS A 143 -21.46 2.43 16.24
CA LYS A 143 -22.54 1.76 16.97
C LYS A 143 -22.44 0.23 16.94
N TYR A 144 -21.99 -0.33 15.81
CA TYR A 144 -22.05 -1.76 15.55
C TYR A 144 -20.68 -2.45 15.45
N ALA A 145 -19.57 -1.71 15.42
CA ALA A 145 -18.23 -2.28 15.36
C ALA A 145 -17.87 -3.04 16.64
N GLY A 146 -17.43 -4.28 16.49
CA GLY A 146 -16.89 -5.13 17.56
C GLY A 146 -15.38 -5.03 17.70
N ASP A 147 -14.77 -6.04 18.34
CA ASP A 147 -13.33 -6.11 18.50
C ASP A 147 -12.62 -6.42 17.17
N GLU A 148 -13.28 -7.18 16.32
CA GLU A 148 -12.90 -7.42 14.94
C GLU A 148 -14.14 -7.24 14.05
N THR A 149 -14.06 -6.30 13.13
CA THR A 149 -15.19 -5.93 12.25
C THR A 149 -14.78 -6.08 10.80
N ILE A 150 -15.67 -6.59 9.98
CA ILE A 150 -15.50 -6.61 8.51
C ILE A 150 -16.41 -5.55 7.92
N VAL A 151 -15.84 -4.66 7.13
CA VAL A 151 -16.59 -3.63 6.39
C VAL A 151 -16.50 -3.93 4.92
N VAL A 152 -17.62 -4.26 4.31
CA VAL A 152 -17.74 -4.41 2.86
C VAL A 152 -18.23 -3.12 2.27
N ARG A 153 -17.52 -2.59 1.28
CA ARG A 153 -17.87 -1.34 0.60
C ARG A 153 -17.50 -1.36 -0.88
N LYS A 154 -18.03 -0.39 -1.61
CA LYS A 154 -17.77 -0.26 -3.04
C LYS A 154 -16.33 0.18 -3.30
N LEU A 155 -15.68 -0.45 -4.27
CA LEU A 155 -14.40 -0.02 -4.80
C LEU A 155 -14.62 1.23 -5.64
N ILE A 156 -14.07 2.37 -5.20
CA ILE A 156 -14.29 3.68 -5.85
C ILE A 156 -13.05 4.14 -6.64
N SER A 157 -11.86 3.66 -6.28
CA SER A 157 -10.60 4.10 -6.88
C SER A 157 -9.94 2.97 -7.67
N GLU A 158 -9.11 3.35 -8.64
CA GLU A 158 -8.26 2.39 -9.34
C GLU A 158 -7.45 1.57 -8.33
N THR A 159 -7.64 0.27 -8.41
CA THR A 159 -6.94 -0.66 -7.53
C THR A 159 -5.50 -0.79 -8.00
N PRO A 160 -4.50 -0.64 -7.13
CA PRO A 160 -3.13 -0.95 -7.47
C PRO A 160 -3.01 -2.37 -8.00
N SER A 161 -2.03 -2.60 -8.88
CA SER A 161 -1.76 -3.95 -9.40
C SER A 161 -1.67 -4.97 -8.28
N PRO A 162 -2.20 -6.19 -8.47
CA PRO A 162 -2.21 -7.20 -7.43
C PRO A 162 -0.78 -7.52 -6.97
N PHE A 163 -0.57 -7.54 -5.66
CA PHE A 163 0.62 -8.09 -5.05
C PHE A 163 0.31 -9.50 -4.55
N GLY A 164 0.87 -10.52 -5.23
CA GLY A 164 0.63 -11.91 -4.85
C GLY A 164 -0.77 -12.42 -5.21
N GLN A 165 -1.40 -13.14 -4.27
CA GLN A 165 -2.69 -13.82 -4.48
C GLN A 165 -3.92 -12.93 -4.27
N TYR A 166 -3.77 -11.75 -3.69
CA TYR A 166 -4.84 -10.79 -3.40
C TYR A 166 -4.35 -9.36 -3.58
N ARG A 167 -5.29 -8.44 -3.81
CA ARG A 167 -4.99 -7.02 -3.95
C ARG A 167 -4.95 -6.36 -2.57
N GLN A 168 -3.82 -5.74 -2.25
CA GLN A 168 -3.67 -4.90 -1.06
C GLN A 168 -3.75 -3.42 -1.45
N ALA A 169 -4.36 -2.62 -0.58
CA ALA A 169 -4.33 -1.18 -0.74
C ALA A 169 -2.90 -0.65 -0.54
N SER A 170 -2.50 0.34 -1.35
CA SER A 170 -1.25 1.04 -1.13
C SER A 170 -1.32 1.90 0.15
N LEU A 171 -0.16 2.23 0.73
CA LEU A 171 -0.11 3.09 1.91
C LEU A 171 -0.76 4.46 1.67
N GLU A 172 -0.56 5.03 0.47
CA GLU A 172 -1.16 6.30 0.07
C GLU A 172 -2.69 6.21 0.09
N LYS A 173 -3.25 5.10 -0.42
CA LYS A 173 -4.70 4.88 -0.40
C LYS A 173 -5.22 4.73 1.02
N LEU A 174 -4.53 3.98 1.87
CA LEU A 174 -4.89 3.84 3.29
C LEU A 174 -4.98 5.21 3.98
N LEU A 175 -3.98 6.06 3.78
CA LEU A 175 -3.96 7.41 4.36
C LEU A 175 -5.11 8.27 3.82
N VAL A 176 -5.38 8.23 2.51
CA VAL A 176 -6.48 8.99 1.90
C VAL A 176 -7.84 8.51 2.44
N ASP A 177 -8.05 7.21 2.55
CA ASP A 177 -9.32 6.66 3.03
C ASP A 177 -9.56 6.96 4.52
N LEU A 178 -8.53 6.90 5.35
CA LEU A 178 -8.63 7.23 6.77
C LEU A 178 -8.93 8.71 7.02
N PHE A 179 -8.22 9.61 6.32
CA PHE A 179 -8.42 11.06 6.50
C PHE A 179 -9.62 11.61 5.72
N GLY A 180 -9.95 11.02 4.57
CA GLY A 180 -11.00 11.51 3.69
C GLY A 180 -12.41 11.08 4.09
N ARG A 181 -12.56 9.97 4.78
CA ARG A 181 -13.87 9.40 5.15
C ARG A 181 -14.20 9.47 6.63
N GLY A 182 -13.29 9.96 7.46
CA GLY A 182 -13.55 10.22 8.87
C GLY A 182 -13.82 8.96 9.71
N ILE A 183 -13.13 7.86 9.41
CA ILE A 183 -13.17 6.64 10.22
C ILE A 183 -12.21 6.77 11.39
#